data_0c6cb1e767acc4001d715e535c8b4c00
#
_entry.id   0c6cb1e767acc4001d715e535c8b4c00
#
_cell.length_a   1.000
_cell.length_b   1.000
_cell.length_c   1.000
_cell.angle_alpha   90.00
_cell.angle_beta   90.00
_cell.angle_gamma   90.00
#
_symmetry.space_group_name_H-M   'P 1'
#
loop_
_entity.id
_entity.type
_entity.pdbx_description
1 polymer ?
#
loop_
_entity_poly.entity_id
_entity_poly.type
_entity_poly.pdbx_seq_one_letter_code
_entity_poly.pdbx_strand_id
1 'polypeptide(L)'
;MRAFFPLLTLAMLIGFSFLHADTDKEALSKLTARIGDKFWSPPEKRLVRATIYKKGTGAEDGDSAKGKSDEKIGLRHATEKEAGTLAVPQWLPRGSMVKIHTEQGVLAYIAADEGPSVEARHAAKESGKTEEQKAAPVLDFCAAEQLWPDFVIVEIYYYAGKVPFNELSLEEQRTLFAYAMEYVTKRE
;
A
#
# COMPACT_ATOMS: atom_id res chain seq x y z
N MET A 1 -38.54 -26.49 28.17
CA MET A 1 -37.30 -25.69 28.21
C MET A 1 -36.93 -25.40 26.78
N ARG A 2 -37.25 -24.23 26.26
CA ARG A 2 -36.94 -23.80 24.88
C ARG A 2 -35.92 -22.65 24.91
N ALA A 3 -34.87 -22.86 24.18
CA ALA A 3 -33.66 -22.11 24.02
C ALA A 3 -33.80 -20.58 23.88
N PHE A 4 -33.16 -19.85 24.82
CA PHE A 4 -32.98 -18.40 24.82
C PHE A 4 -31.53 -18.01 24.45
N PHE A 5 -30.90 -18.70 23.49
CA PHE A 5 -29.48 -18.53 23.22
C PHE A 5 -29.07 -17.81 21.91
N PRO A 6 -29.95 -17.36 21.01
CA PRO A 6 -29.43 -16.69 19.80
C PRO A 6 -29.37 -15.15 19.86
N LEU A 7 -30.03 -14.48 20.83
CA LEU A 7 -30.08 -13.01 20.82
C LEU A 7 -28.81 -12.33 21.39
N LEU A 8 -28.14 -12.97 22.35
CA LEU A 8 -26.96 -12.37 23.00
C LEU A 8 -25.72 -12.38 22.08
N THR A 9 -25.59 -13.39 21.24
CA THR A 9 -24.47 -13.51 20.30
C THR A 9 -24.54 -12.50 19.15
N LEU A 10 -25.74 -12.17 18.70
CA LEU A 10 -25.95 -11.17 17.64
C LEU A 10 -25.67 -9.75 18.15
N ALA A 11 -26.04 -9.43 19.37
CA ALA A 11 -25.77 -8.12 19.98
C ALA A 11 -24.27 -7.87 20.21
N MET A 12 -23.47 -8.91 20.55
CA MET A 12 -22.02 -8.79 20.68
C MET A 12 -21.33 -8.58 19.33
N LEU A 13 -21.78 -9.26 18.27
CA LEU A 13 -21.19 -9.09 16.93
C LEU A 13 -21.46 -7.69 16.34
N ILE A 14 -22.67 -7.15 16.55
CA ILE A 14 -23.01 -5.79 16.10
C ILE A 14 -22.26 -4.75 16.93
N GLY A 15 -22.12 -4.94 18.24
CA GLY A 15 -21.37 -4.04 19.11
C GLY A 15 -19.88 -3.96 18.75
N PHE A 16 -19.24 -5.07 18.37
CA PHE A 16 -17.84 -5.09 17.94
C PHE A 16 -17.63 -4.36 16.61
N SER A 17 -18.57 -4.48 15.66
CA SER A 17 -18.48 -3.79 14.37
C SER A 17 -18.62 -2.27 14.52
N PHE A 18 -19.48 -1.79 15.41
CA PHE A 18 -19.63 -0.36 15.68
C PHE A 18 -18.43 0.25 16.42
N LEU A 19 -17.84 -0.47 17.36
CA LEU A 19 -16.65 -0.02 18.09
C LEU A 19 -15.43 0.12 17.17
N HIS A 20 -15.23 -0.80 16.21
CA HIS A 20 -14.14 -0.68 15.22
C HIS A 20 -14.33 0.52 14.28
N ALA A 21 -15.54 0.74 13.77
CA ALA A 21 -15.82 1.84 12.86
C ALA A 21 -15.63 3.22 13.50
N ASP A 22 -15.93 3.38 14.79
CA ASP A 22 -15.73 4.65 15.51
C ASP A 22 -14.25 4.87 15.84
N THR A 23 -13.51 3.82 16.18
CA THR A 23 -12.07 3.90 16.44
C THR A 23 -11.31 4.30 15.18
N ASP A 24 -11.67 3.75 14.03
CA ASP A 24 -11.07 4.09 12.73
C ASP A 24 -11.31 5.56 12.35
N LYS A 25 -12.50 6.10 12.62
CA LYS A 25 -12.83 7.51 12.35
C LYS A 25 -12.06 8.47 13.26
N GLU A 26 -11.90 8.12 14.54
CA GLU A 26 -11.14 8.92 15.48
C GLU A 26 -9.64 8.92 15.11
N ALA A 27 -9.07 7.77 14.78
CA ALA A 27 -7.70 7.65 14.33
C ALA A 27 -7.45 8.47 13.05
N LEU A 28 -8.36 8.42 12.07
CA LEU A 28 -8.30 9.21 10.87
C LEU A 28 -8.42 10.72 11.14
N SER A 29 -9.29 11.12 12.07
CA SER A 29 -9.43 12.52 12.47
C SER A 29 -8.15 13.07 13.12
N LYS A 30 -7.53 12.30 14.02
CA LYS A 30 -6.24 12.64 14.63
C LYS A 30 -5.13 12.75 13.57
N LEU A 31 -5.08 11.81 12.64
CA LEU A 31 -4.13 11.82 11.55
C LEU A 31 -4.31 13.07 10.67
N THR A 32 -5.56 13.39 10.30
CA THR A 32 -5.91 14.58 9.52
C THR A 32 -5.49 15.87 10.21
N ALA A 33 -5.73 15.98 11.50
CA ALA A 33 -5.31 17.15 12.29
C ALA A 33 -3.80 17.34 12.27
N ARG A 34 -3.02 16.25 12.23
CA ARG A 34 -1.57 16.28 12.24
C ARG A 34 -0.96 16.54 10.87
N ILE A 35 -1.39 15.81 9.83
CA ILE A 35 -0.75 15.86 8.51
C ILE A 35 -1.53 16.70 7.48
N GLY A 36 -2.70 17.20 7.82
CA GLY A 36 -3.59 17.95 6.94
C GLY A 36 -4.64 17.07 6.27
N ASP A 37 -5.58 17.68 5.58
CA ASP A 37 -6.73 17.05 4.92
C ASP A 37 -6.40 16.47 3.53
N LYS A 38 -5.24 16.83 2.98
CA LYS A 38 -4.74 16.35 1.70
C LYS A 38 -3.59 15.37 1.93
N PHE A 39 -3.91 14.09 2.04
CA PHE A 39 -2.89 13.05 2.20
C PHE A 39 -2.12 12.79 0.92
N TRP A 40 -2.79 12.92 -0.23
CA TRP A 40 -2.24 12.63 -1.54
C TRP A 40 -2.62 13.69 -2.58
N SER A 41 -1.73 13.85 -3.57
CA SER A 41 -1.99 14.63 -4.78
C SER A 41 -3.09 14.00 -5.65
N PRO A 42 -3.62 14.71 -6.66
CA PRO A 42 -4.31 14.07 -7.77
C PRO A 42 -3.41 13.00 -8.43
N PRO A 43 -3.99 11.93 -9.00
CA PRO A 43 -3.21 10.84 -9.58
C PRO A 43 -2.49 11.24 -10.88
N GLU A 44 -1.28 10.70 -11.05
CA GLU A 44 -0.55 10.67 -12.31
C GLU A 44 -0.59 9.25 -12.87
N LYS A 45 -1.01 9.08 -14.12
CA LYS A 45 -0.93 7.80 -14.82
C LYS A 45 0.47 7.60 -15.38
N ARG A 46 1.09 6.46 -15.06
CA ARG A 46 2.44 6.16 -15.49
C ARG A 46 2.61 4.69 -15.86
N LEU A 47 3.29 4.44 -17.00
CA LEU A 47 3.77 3.11 -17.31
C LEU A 47 4.93 2.76 -16.37
N VAL A 48 4.85 1.60 -15.72
CA VAL A 48 5.88 1.09 -14.83
C VAL A 48 6.20 -0.37 -15.18
N ARG A 49 7.40 -0.80 -14.86
CA ARG A 49 7.71 -2.22 -14.74
C ARG A 49 7.36 -2.67 -13.34
N ALA A 50 6.34 -3.50 -13.22
CA ALA A 50 5.84 -3.98 -11.94
C ALA A 50 6.41 -5.37 -11.65
N THR A 51 7.21 -5.47 -10.59
CA THR A 51 7.76 -6.73 -10.07
C THR A 51 7.14 -7.03 -8.71
N ILE A 52 7.35 -8.25 -8.22
CA ILE A 52 6.92 -8.63 -6.86
C ILE A 52 8.10 -9.08 -6.03
N TYR A 53 8.03 -8.82 -4.73
CA TYR A 53 8.86 -9.46 -3.72
C TYR A 53 7.97 -10.12 -2.65
N LYS A 54 8.47 -11.20 -2.05
CA LYS A 54 7.73 -11.98 -1.07
C LYS A 54 8.30 -11.77 0.31
N LYS A 55 7.44 -11.58 1.29
CA LYS A 55 7.83 -11.47 2.69
C LYS A 55 8.55 -12.76 3.14
N GLY A 56 9.82 -12.62 3.54
CA GLY A 56 10.58 -13.70 4.21
C GLY A 56 11.02 -14.88 3.34
N THR A 57 11.10 -14.74 2.02
CA THR A 57 11.36 -15.87 1.12
C THR A 57 12.78 -16.00 0.59
N GLY A 58 13.70 -15.11 0.85
CA GLY A 58 15.06 -15.23 0.34
C GLY A 58 16.08 -14.31 0.98
N ALA A 59 17.35 -14.64 0.84
CA ALA A 59 18.45 -13.78 1.29
C ALA A 59 18.47 -12.43 0.56
N GLU A 60 18.00 -12.39 -0.69
CA GLU A 60 17.90 -11.16 -1.48
C GLU A 60 16.68 -10.32 -1.09
N ASP A 61 15.56 -10.96 -0.73
CA ASP A 61 14.32 -10.28 -0.37
C ASP A 61 14.17 -10.13 1.16
N GLY A 62 14.70 -11.07 1.94
CA GLY A 62 14.59 -11.09 3.40
C GLY A 62 15.42 -10.02 4.10
N ASP A 63 16.63 -9.74 3.61
CA ASP A 63 17.53 -8.76 4.21
C ASP A 63 17.31 -7.33 3.66
N SER A 64 16.89 -7.18 2.42
CA SER A 64 16.47 -5.89 1.86
C SER A 64 15.14 -5.41 2.42
N ALA A 65 14.30 -6.32 2.87
CA ALA A 65 13.02 -6.03 3.50
C ALA A 65 13.14 -5.45 4.92
N LYS A 66 14.33 -5.42 5.51
CA LYS A 66 14.60 -4.82 6.83
C LYS A 66 14.87 -3.32 6.76
N GLY A 67 14.14 -2.60 5.91
CA GLY A 67 14.18 -1.15 5.91
C GLY A 67 13.49 -0.54 7.12
N LYS A 68 13.59 0.78 7.28
CA LYS A 68 12.90 1.51 8.37
C LYS A 68 11.40 1.26 8.41
N SER A 69 10.78 0.93 7.27
CA SER A 69 9.37 0.58 7.19
C SER A 69 9.04 -0.73 7.86
N ASP A 70 9.94 -1.71 7.81
CA ASP A 70 9.76 -3.01 8.45
C ASP A 70 9.73 -2.90 9.97
N GLU A 71 10.54 -2.01 10.53
CA GLU A 71 10.53 -1.73 11.96
C GLU A 71 9.25 -1.04 12.42
N LYS A 72 8.61 -0.25 11.54
CA LYS A 72 7.41 0.52 11.86
C LYS A 72 6.12 -0.21 11.52
N ILE A 73 5.90 -0.56 10.26
CA ILE A 73 4.61 -1.10 9.80
C ILE A 73 4.68 -2.56 9.39
N GLY A 74 5.87 -3.06 9.02
CA GLY A 74 6.09 -4.38 8.46
C GLY A 74 5.58 -4.50 7.00
N LEU A 75 6.07 -5.54 6.32
CA LEU A 75 5.67 -5.83 4.95
C LEU A 75 4.27 -6.42 4.90
N ARG A 76 3.44 -5.93 3.97
CA ARG A 76 2.04 -6.31 3.82
C ARG A 76 1.69 -6.58 2.37
N HIS A 77 0.94 -7.65 2.14
CA HIS A 77 0.24 -7.85 0.88
C HIS A 77 -0.99 -6.95 0.83
N ALA A 78 -1.30 -6.40 -0.33
CA ALA A 78 -2.56 -5.69 -0.52
C ALA A 78 -3.75 -6.64 -0.46
N THR A 79 -4.86 -6.15 0.05
CA THR A 79 -6.16 -6.83 0.09
C THR A 79 -7.24 -5.85 -0.34
N GLU A 80 -8.47 -6.31 -0.49
CA GLU A 80 -9.64 -5.45 -0.76
C GLU A 80 -9.90 -4.41 0.36
N LYS A 81 -9.32 -4.60 1.54
CA LYS A 81 -9.59 -3.77 2.73
C LYS A 81 -8.38 -2.94 3.16
N GLU A 82 -7.19 -3.33 2.78
CA GLU A 82 -5.96 -2.71 3.27
C GLU A 82 -4.91 -2.66 2.17
N ALA A 83 -4.22 -1.52 2.07
CA ALA A 83 -3.14 -1.35 1.12
C ALA A 83 -1.94 -2.25 1.46
N GLY A 84 -1.23 -2.69 0.42
CA GLY A 84 0.04 -3.41 0.54
C GLY A 84 1.24 -2.47 0.67
N THR A 85 2.41 -3.04 0.93
CA THR A 85 3.69 -2.34 0.94
C THR A 85 4.31 -2.36 -0.46
N LEU A 86 4.90 -1.24 -0.85
CA LEU A 86 5.64 -1.06 -2.09
C LEU A 86 7.08 -0.64 -1.77
N ALA A 87 8.05 -1.33 -2.35
CA ALA A 87 9.43 -0.89 -2.41
C ALA A 87 9.65 -0.03 -3.66
N VAL A 88 10.20 1.17 -3.48
CA VAL A 88 10.24 2.17 -4.53
C VAL A 88 11.62 2.79 -4.68
N PRO A 89 11.97 3.30 -5.88
CA PRO A 89 13.16 4.11 -6.06
C PRO A 89 13.02 5.45 -5.29
N GLN A 90 14.18 6.06 -4.99
CA GLN A 90 14.25 7.28 -4.16
C GLN A 90 13.45 8.47 -4.71
N TRP A 91 13.12 8.48 -6.03
CA TRP A 91 12.32 9.55 -6.63
C TRP A 91 10.85 9.56 -6.21
N LEU A 92 10.31 8.43 -5.73
CA LEU A 92 8.93 8.35 -5.25
C LEU A 92 8.90 8.55 -3.73
N PRO A 93 8.32 9.65 -3.22
CA PRO A 93 8.30 9.91 -1.79
C PRO A 93 7.63 8.80 -0.99
N ARG A 94 8.18 8.46 0.17
CA ARG A 94 7.54 7.55 1.11
C ARG A 94 6.15 8.07 1.50
N GLY A 95 5.21 7.16 1.68
CA GLY A 95 3.81 7.48 1.91
C GLY A 95 3.01 7.73 0.63
N SER A 96 3.66 7.84 -0.54
CA SER A 96 2.95 7.87 -1.82
C SER A 96 2.18 6.57 -2.03
N MET A 97 1.03 6.68 -2.69
CA MET A 97 0.16 5.54 -2.95
C MET A 97 0.17 5.22 -4.44
N VAL A 98 0.19 3.93 -4.76
CA VAL A 98 0.09 3.42 -6.14
C VAL A 98 -1.17 2.54 -6.23
N LYS A 99 -2.06 2.92 -7.15
CA LYS A 99 -3.24 2.14 -7.50
C LYS A 99 -2.95 1.31 -8.75
N ILE A 100 -3.21 0.02 -8.68
CA ILE A 100 -3.07 -0.91 -9.80
C ILE A 100 -4.38 -1.65 -10.04
N HIS A 101 -4.79 -1.72 -11.31
CA HIS A 101 -5.93 -2.50 -11.74
C HIS A 101 -5.49 -3.92 -12.08
N THR A 102 -6.23 -4.90 -11.57
CA THR A 102 -6.01 -6.33 -11.82
C THR A 102 -7.31 -6.95 -12.34
N GLU A 103 -7.24 -8.18 -12.81
CA GLU A 103 -8.45 -8.95 -13.18
C GLU A 103 -9.38 -9.22 -11.99
N GLN A 104 -8.85 -9.18 -10.77
CA GLN A 104 -9.60 -9.43 -9.53
C GLN A 104 -10.14 -8.14 -8.89
N GLY A 105 -9.82 -6.97 -9.46
CA GLY A 105 -10.24 -5.67 -8.94
C GLY A 105 -9.08 -4.69 -8.77
N VAL A 106 -9.29 -3.70 -7.93
CA VAL A 106 -8.30 -2.64 -7.65
C VAL A 106 -7.53 -2.99 -6.39
N LEU A 107 -6.22 -2.81 -6.45
CA LEU A 107 -5.33 -2.90 -5.30
C LEU A 107 -4.60 -1.56 -5.11
N ALA A 108 -4.37 -1.19 -3.85
CA ALA A 108 -3.54 -0.06 -3.48
C ALA A 108 -2.28 -0.52 -2.74
N TYR A 109 -1.19 0.20 -2.97
CA TYR A 109 0.09 -0.03 -2.29
C TYR A 109 0.66 1.30 -1.82
N ILE A 110 1.25 1.33 -0.63
CA ILE A 110 1.92 2.51 -0.10
C ILE A 110 3.44 2.31 -0.17
N ALA A 111 4.12 3.32 -0.68
CA ALA A 111 5.56 3.43 -0.73
C ALA A 111 6.12 3.54 0.70
N ALA A 112 6.42 2.41 1.31
CA ALA A 112 6.87 2.33 2.70
C ALA A 112 8.25 1.70 2.84
N ASP A 113 8.77 1.06 1.79
CA ASP A 113 10.06 0.38 1.78
C ASP A 113 10.97 0.90 0.65
N GLU A 114 12.27 0.77 0.83
CA GLU A 114 13.30 1.09 -0.17
C GLU A 114 14.19 -0.13 -0.35
N GLY A 115 14.27 -0.62 -1.58
CA GLY A 115 15.11 -1.77 -1.91
C GLY A 115 16.23 -1.40 -2.88
N PRO A 116 17.50 -1.70 -2.59
CA PRO A 116 18.61 -1.48 -3.53
C PRO A 116 18.43 -2.26 -4.82
N SER A 117 17.72 -3.38 -4.78
CA SER A 117 17.39 -4.21 -5.96
C SER A 117 16.49 -3.51 -6.97
N VAL A 118 15.67 -2.52 -6.56
CA VAL A 118 14.79 -1.78 -7.47
C VAL A 118 15.60 -0.96 -8.47
N GLU A 119 16.64 -0.28 -8.02
CA GLU A 119 17.51 0.53 -8.90
C GLU A 119 18.41 -0.34 -9.79
N ALA A 120 18.93 -1.45 -9.28
CA ALA A 120 19.70 -2.40 -10.06
C ALA A 120 18.86 -3.05 -11.18
N ARG A 121 17.60 -3.39 -10.90
CA ARG A 121 16.67 -3.93 -11.91
C ARG A 121 16.31 -2.90 -12.99
N HIS A 122 16.26 -1.62 -12.63
CA HIS A 122 16.03 -0.54 -13.60
C HIS A 122 17.15 -0.44 -14.64
N ALA A 123 18.38 -0.74 -14.26
CA ALA A 123 19.53 -0.73 -15.14
C ALA A 123 19.61 -1.95 -16.09
N ALA A 124 18.85 -3.04 -15.84
CA ALA A 124 18.86 -4.23 -16.66
C ALA A 124 18.17 -3.97 -18.01
N LYS A 125 18.94 -3.91 -19.08
CA LYS A 125 18.44 -3.82 -20.46
C LYS A 125 17.85 -5.15 -20.89
N GLU A 126 16.54 -5.20 -21.06
CA GLU A 126 15.88 -6.36 -21.65
C GLU A 126 15.73 -6.17 -23.16
N SER A 127 16.23 -7.16 -23.92
CA SER A 127 16.09 -7.15 -25.38
C SER A 127 14.62 -7.34 -25.80
N GLY A 128 14.20 -6.67 -26.86
CA GLY A 128 12.87 -6.85 -27.46
C GLY A 128 11.75 -5.95 -26.92
N LYS A 129 12.04 -5.08 -25.98
CA LYS A 129 11.04 -4.13 -25.44
C LYS A 129 11.06 -2.80 -26.19
N THR A 130 9.93 -2.09 -26.18
CA THR A 130 9.82 -0.74 -26.75
C THR A 130 10.69 0.25 -25.97
N GLU A 131 11.01 1.39 -26.55
CA GLU A 131 11.77 2.45 -25.88
C GLU A 131 11.02 2.97 -24.63
N GLU A 132 9.68 3.01 -24.68
CA GLU A 132 8.85 3.37 -23.54
C GLU A 132 9.00 2.37 -22.38
N GLN A 133 9.00 1.07 -22.68
CA GLN A 133 9.21 0.03 -21.67
C GLN A 133 10.62 0.06 -21.08
N LYS A 134 11.64 0.37 -21.88
CA LYS A 134 13.03 0.53 -21.41
C LYS A 134 13.19 1.72 -20.44
N ALA A 135 12.40 2.78 -20.67
CA ALA A 135 12.39 3.98 -19.83
C ALA A 135 11.47 3.86 -18.61
N ALA A 136 10.61 2.84 -18.55
CA ALA A 136 9.66 2.66 -17.46
C ALA A 136 10.37 2.40 -16.12
N PRO A 137 10.07 3.15 -15.07
CA PRO A 137 10.63 2.90 -13.75
C PRO A 137 10.16 1.56 -13.18
N VAL A 138 10.98 0.95 -12.34
CA VAL A 138 10.61 -0.29 -11.64
C VAL A 138 9.89 0.08 -10.34
N LEU A 139 8.77 -0.60 -10.10
CA LEU A 139 8.08 -0.63 -8.81
C LEU A 139 7.97 -2.08 -8.35
N ASP A 140 8.37 -2.35 -7.11
CA ASP A 140 8.42 -3.70 -6.55
C ASP A 140 7.36 -3.85 -5.46
N PHE A 141 6.37 -4.70 -5.71
CA PHE A 141 5.17 -4.84 -4.89
C PHE A 141 5.28 -6.01 -3.94
N CYS A 142 5.01 -5.82 -2.65
CA CYS A 142 4.91 -6.92 -1.70
C CYS A 142 3.64 -7.72 -1.97
N ALA A 143 3.76 -8.85 -2.68
CA ALA A 143 2.64 -9.69 -3.06
C ALA A 143 3.00 -11.18 -3.03
N ALA A 144 2.01 -12.04 -2.79
CA ALA A 144 2.18 -13.48 -2.82
C ALA A 144 2.38 -14.00 -4.26
N GLU A 145 1.69 -13.37 -5.21
CA GLU A 145 1.72 -13.67 -6.64
C GLU A 145 1.52 -12.39 -7.46
N GLN A 146 1.96 -12.41 -8.71
CA GLN A 146 1.80 -11.30 -9.63
C GLN A 146 0.45 -11.42 -10.37
N LEU A 147 -0.44 -10.47 -10.13
CA LEU A 147 -1.80 -10.41 -10.70
C LEU A 147 -1.91 -9.43 -11.88
N TRP A 148 -0.79 -8.98 -12.42
CA TRP A 148 -0.68 -7.98 -13.49
C TRP A 148 0.48 -8.31 -14.42
N PRO A 149 0.49 -7.77 -15.67
CA PRO A 149 1.63 -7.93 -16.58
C PRO A 149 2.88 -7.18 -16.10
N ASP A 150 4.07 -7.60 -16.57
CA ASP A 150 5.36 -6.97 -16.21
C ASP A 150 5.40 -5.46 -16.45
N PHE A 151 4.69 -4.98 -17.48
CA PHE A 151 4.51 -3.58 -17.78
C PHE A 151 3.04 -3.23 -17.67
N VAL A 152 2.72 -2.30 -16.78
CA VAL A 152 1.36 -1.90 -16.48
C VAL A 152 1.28 -0.40 -16.24
N ILE A 153 0.16 0.21 -16.64
CA ILE A 153 -0.14 1.60 -16.30
C ILE A 153 -0.75 1.60 -14.90
N VAL A 154 -0.12 2.36 -14.00
CA VAL A 154 -0.59 2.57 -12.63
C VAL A 154 -1.01 4.03 -12.43
N GLU A 155 -1.79 4.29 -11.40
CA GLU A 155 -2.07 5.63 -10.90
C GLU A 155 -1.23 5.91 -9.66
N ILE A 156 -0.39 6.95 -9.72
CA ILE A 156 0.50 7.36 -8.63
C ILE A 156 -0.08 8.59 -7.96
N TYR A 157 -0.30 8.50 -6.66
CA TYR A 157 -0.76 9.56 -5.78
C TYR A 157 0.40 9.95 -4.88
N TYR A 158 1.07 11.06 -5.16
CA TYR A 158 2.21 11.51 -4.36
C TYR A 158 1.76 11.93 -2.97
N TYR A 159 2.53 11.52 -1.96
CA TYR A 159 2.28 11.92 -0.58
C TYR A 159 2.37 13.45 -0.43
N ALA A 160 1.35 14.04 0.17
CA ALA A 160 1.20 15.49 0.32
C ALA A 160 1.00 15.92 1.79
N GLY A 161 1.18 14.99 2.74
CA GLY A 161 1.06 15.28 4.17
C GLY A 161 2.13 16.26 4.64
N LYS A 162 1.78 17.13 5.59
CA LYS A 162 2.68 18.16 6.17
C LYS A 162 3.83 17.57 6.99
N VAL A 163 3.67 16.35 7.48
CA VAL A 163 4.68 15.61 8.25
C VAL A 163 5.23 14.50 7.36
N PRO A 164 6.55 14.30 7.23
CA PRO A 164 7.14 13.21 6.48
C PRO A 164 6.60 11.85 6.95
N PHE A 165 6.34 10.94 6.01
CA PHE A 165 5.75 9.62 6.30
C PHE A 165 6.57 8.83 7.35
N ASN A 166 7.90 8.89 7.30
CA ASN A 166 8.80 8.21 8.23
C ASN A 166 8.81 8.80 9.66
N GLU A 167 8.21 9.98 9.85
CA GLU A 167 8.03 10.61 11.16
C GLU A 167 6.66 10.29 11.79
N LEU A 168 5.77 9.64 11.03
CA LEU A 168 4.49 9.15 11.55
C LEU A 168 4.70 7.99 12.52
N SER A 169 3.89 7.95 13.58
CA SER A 169 3.85 6.81 14.49
C SER A 169 3.34 5.55 13.76
N LEU A 170 3.58 4.38 14.34
CA LEU A 170 3.08 3.12 13.80
C LEU A 170 1.55 3.10 13.62
N GLU A 171 0.82 3.70 14.57
CA GLU A 171 -0.64 3.81 14.52
C GLU A 171 -1.09 4.71 13.36
N GLU A 172 -0.44 5.86 13.17
CA GLU A 172 -0.73 6.77 12.06
C GLU A 172 -0.41 6.15 10.70
N GLN A 173 0.70 5.42 10.58
CA GLN A 173 1.01 4.68 9.36
C GLN A 173 -0.06 3.61 9.06
N ARG A 174 -0.48 2.83 10.07
CA ARG A 174 -1.56 1.83 9.93
C ARG A 174 -2.87 2.46 9.50
N THR A 175 -3.24 3.60 10.10
CA THR A 175 -4.42 4.37 9.71
C THR A 175 -4.35 4.78 8.24
N LEU A 176 -3.18 5.25 7.77
CA LEU A 176 -2.98 5.62 6.37
C LEU A 176 -3.14 4.43 5.41
N PHE A 177 -2.60 3.25 5.78
CA PHE A 177 -2.75 2.03 4.98
C PHE A 177 -4.21 1.57 4.87
N ALA A 178 -4.96 1.57 5.98
CA ALA A 178 -6.37 1.24 5.98
C ALA A 178 -7.18 2.24 5.14
N TYR A 179 -6.91 3.53 5.28
CA TYR A 179 -7.61 4.58 4.55
C TYR A 179 -7.30 4.58 3.04
N ALA A 180 -6.12 4.13 2.62
CA ALA A 180 -5.73 4.13 1.22
C ALA A 180 -6.69 3.32 0.33
N MET A 181 -7.13 2.15 0.77
CA MET A 181 -8.11 1.35 0.02
C MET A 181 -9.47 2.05 -0.07
N GLU A 182 -9.95 2.61 1.02
CA GLU A 182 -11.19 3.39 1.02
C GLU A 182 -11.12 4.60 0.07
N TYR A 183 -9.95 5.27 0.05
CA TYR A 183 -9.71 6.43 -0.79
C TYR A 183 -9.76 6.11 -2.29
N VAL A 184 -9.17 5.00 -2.73
CA VAL A 184 -9.17 4.63 -4.15
C VAL A 184 -10.50 4.07 -4.61
N THR A 185 -11.23 3.34 -3.76
CA THR A 185 -12.54 2.76 -4.10
C THR A 185 -13.66 3.80 -4.16
N LYS A 186 -13.60 4.87 -3.39
CA LYS A 186 -14.60 5.97 -3.45
C LYS A 186 -14.45 6.88 -4.67
N ARG A 187 -13.41 6.76 -5.45
CA ARG A 187 -13.11 7.61 -6.60
C ARG A 187 -13.24 6.90 -7.95
N GLU A 188 -13.75 5.70 -7.96
CA GLU A 188 -14.25 5.01 -9.15
C GLU A 188 -15.68 5.41 -9.49
#